data_e7ae2131fd661ee8a3af33826ac2c6de
#
_entry.id   e7ae2131fd661ee8a3af33826ac2c6de
#
_cell.length_a   1.000
_cell.length_b   1.000
_cell.length_c   1.000
_cell.angle_alpha   90.00
_cell.angle_beta   90.00
_cell.angle_gamma   90.00
#
_symmetry.space_group_name_H-M   'P 1'
#
loop_
_entity.id
_entity.type
_entity.pdbx_description
1 polymer ?
#
loop_
_entity_poly.entity_id
_entity_poly.type
_entity_poly.pdbx_seq_one_letter_code
_entity_poly.pdbx_strand_id
1 'polypeptide(L)'
;MKKLSSVLRRLLDHRRGPARRKRSTGVHRYTALVAMAVACASTSSAFAASGDADVLPAWSKGYLYIHHISTGRGNSTYFVFPDGTTMLIDAGEADPKFIESVRPLKPFPARPDGAHSAAYWIADYIRQFAPAGRPVKLDYALITHFHTDHIGTITPDKPMSRTGAYRLAGITELADLIPISTLIDRAAPSYDYPVDLHKCAQIAKGSDGLSLSNYLSFADYRMKHGQAVVGLKPGALDQIRLEQANAFSSFHIRNIASNGIIWTGAGDETQHYIPQGAITDCSFDENPLSNVLTLAYGKFKYYSGGDIPGVPSYNQPWWRDIETPVSAVVGPVDVMLLDHHGNRDSTNENILRNLQPRVIVQENWLSPQPGEEVVNRMASKGLYPGPRDVFSTGMSPESRDVIGPIMDTIYKSYGGNVVIRVAPGGDEYEVYVLNDADKRREIVKRFGPYPSK
;
A
#
# COMPACT_ATOMS: atom_id res chain seq x y z
N MET A 1 -54.76 20.25 0.91
CA MET A 1 -55.64 21.34 1.35
C MET A 1 -55.24 21.78 2.77
N LYS A 2 -54.78 23.03 2.87
CA LYS A 2 -54.79 23.90 4.07
C LYS A 2 -54.33 23.30 5.41
N LYS A 3 -53.10 23.61 5.79
CA LYS A 3 -52.60 24.27 7.02
C LYS A 3 -51.16 23.85 7.28
N LEU A 4 -50.21 24.66 6.89
CA LEU A 4 -48.91 24.79 7.51
C LEU A 4 -48.32 26.13 7.02
N SER A 5 -48.69 27.18 7.69
CA SER A 5 -48.14 28.51 7.53
C SER A 5 -48.32 29.19 8.90
N SER A 6 -47.27 29.20 9.70
CA SER A 6 -47.09 30.17 10.79
C SER A 6 -45.94 29.77 11.74
N VAL A 7 -44.66 29.77 11.31
CA VAL A 7 -43.51 29.89 12.21
C VAL A 7 -42.26 30.42 11.44
N LEU A 8 -42.44 31.43 10.63
CA LEU A 8 -41.28 32.10 10.03
C LEU A 8 -41.53 33.59 9.89
N ARG A 9 -41.75 34.27 11.04
CA ARG A 9 -41.70 35.74 11.15
C ARG A 9 -41.59 36.14 12.61
N ARG A 10 -40.39 36.23 13.15
CA ARG A 10 -39.99 37.06 14.29
C ARG A 10 -38.52 36.79 14.56
N LEU A 11 -37.66 37.66 14.04
CA LEU A 11 -36.32 38.01 14.56
C LEU A 11 -35.55 38.83 13.48
N LEU A 12 -36.18 39.97 13.16
CA LEU A 12 -35.47 41.10 12.54
C LEU A 12 -36.16 42.35 13.12
N ASP A 13 -35.52 42.93 14.11
CA ASP A 13 -35.46 44.37 14.38
C ASP A 13 -34.87 44.62 15.80
N HIS A 14 -33.78 45.35 15.83
CA HIS A 14 -33.43 46.42 16.79
C HIS A 14 -31.94 46.76 16.61
N ARG A 15 -31.68 47.74 15.91
CA ARG A 15 -31.60 49.25 16.06
C ARG A 15 -30.18 49.72 16.23
N ARG A 16 -29.92 50.69 15.32
CA ARG A 16 -28.73 51.53 15.12
C ARG A 16 -28.45 52.54 16.24
N GLY A 17 -27.16 52.89 16.36
CA GLY A 17 -26.53 54.19 16.40
C GLY A 17 -26.15 54.78 17.78
N PRO A 18 -25.37 55.88 17.84
CA PRO A 18 -24.40 56.47 16.91
C PRO A 18 -23.03 56.85 17.57
N ALA A 19 -22.15 57.32 16.69
CA ALA A 19 -20.80 57.81 16.93
C ALA A 19 -20.64 58.99 17.90
N ARG A 20 -19.47 59.10 18.57
CA ARG A 20 -18.84 60.39 18.90
C ARG A 20 -17.31 60.34 18.96
N ARG A 21 -16.72 61.25 18.17
CA ARG A 21 -15.31 61.66 18.16
C ARG A 21 -14.91 62.32 19.46
N LYS A 22 -13.63 62.18 19.89
CA LYS A 22 -12.84 63.29 20.42
C LYS A 22 -11.35 63.04 20.18
N ARG A 23 -10.72 64.06 19.58
CA ARG A 23 -9.27 64.32 19.48
C ARG A 23 -8.72 64.81 20.83
N SER A 24 -7.47 64.47 21.15
CA SER A 24 -6.57 65.40 21.80
C SER A 24 -5.10 65.04 21.50
N THR A 25 -4.37 66.05 21.28
CA THR A 25 -2.96 66.27 20.92
C THR A 25 -2.06 66.27 22.19
N GLY A 26 -0.77 65.91 22.02
CA GLY A 26 0.28 66.24 23.02
C GLY A 26 1.52 65.37 22.84
N VAL A 27 2.46 65.74 22.04
CA VAL A 27 3.76 66.42 22.26
C VAL A 27 4.83 65.60 23.04
N HIS A 28 5.83 65.20 22.28
CA HIS A 28 7.29 65.02 22.50
C HIS A 28 7.85 64.65 23.90
N ARG A 29 8.71 63.59 23.88
CA ARG A 29 10.09 63.71 24.44
C ARG A 29 10.98 62.56 23.86
N TYR A 30 12.12 62.96 23.28
CA TYR A 30 13.23 62.11 22.86
C TYR A 30 13.95 61.54 24.08
N THR A 31 14.21 60.23 24.05
CA THR A 31 15.31 59.66 24.84
C THR A 31 16.03 58.64 24.00
N ALA A 32 17.28 58.95 23.67
CA ALA A 32 18.20 58.08 22.97
C ALA A 32 18.63 56.92 23.86
N LEU A 33 18.50 55.68 23.42
CA LEU A 33 19.14 54.53 24.00
C LEU A 33 20.02 53.84 22.99
N VAL A 34 21.31 53.84 23.32
CA VAL A 34 22.39 53.16 22.57
C VAL A 34 22.11 51.67 22.54
N ALA A 35 21.87 51.08 21.36
CA ALA A 35 21.79 49.64 21.16
C ALA A 35 23.17 49.12 20.76
N MET A 36 23.74 48.32 21.65
CA MET A 36 24.96 47.56 21.44
C MET A 36 24.61 46.33 20.54
N ALA A 37 25.03 46.36 19.31
CA ALA A 37 24.87 45.25 18.36
C ALA A 37 25.86 44.14 18.72
N VAL A 38 25.35 43.05 19.30
CA VAL A 38 26.07 41.77 19.36
C VAL A 38 25.85 41.06 18.03
N ALA A 39 26.87 41.02 17.19
CA ALA A 39 26.88 40.23 15.96
C ALA A 39 27.02 38.76 16.30
N CYS A 40 25.91 38.02 16.37
CA CYS A 40 25.91 36.57 16.25
C CYS A 40 26.14 36.22 14.76
N ALA A 41 27.36 35.82 14.45
CA ALA A 41 27.67 35.19 13.16
C ALA A 41 27.02 33.80 13.12
N SER A 42 25.81 33.73 12.58
CA SER A 42 25.20 32.49 12.16
C SER A 42 25.91 32.04 10.88
N THR A 43 26.82 31.08 10.99
CA THR A 43 27.35 30.35 9.86
C THR A 43 26.23 29.48 9.27
N SER A 44 25.50 30.05 8.33
CA SER A 44 24.65 29.26 7.42
C SER A 44 25.61 28.45 6.56
N SER A 45 25.79 27.19 6.89
CA SER A 45 26.37 26.21 5.97
C SER A 45 25.42 26.08 4.77
N ALA A 46 25.70 26.85 3.72
CA ALA A 46 25.10 26.61 2.43
C ALA A 46 25.60 25.22 1.95
N PHE A 47 24.77 24.21 2.08
CA PHE A 47 24.97 22.98 1.33
C PHE A 47 24.91 23.34 -0.14
N ALA A 48 26.07 23.29 -0.81
CA ALA A 48 26.13 23.34 -2.25
C ALA A 48 25.25 22.21 -2.82
N ALA A 49 24.23 22.57 -3.60
CA ALA A 49 23.46 21.62 -4.39
C ALA A 49 24.42 20.99 -5.41
N SER A 50 24.96 19.81 -5.12
CA SER A 50 25.57 18.96 -6.12
C SER A 50 24.47 18.44 -7.05
N GLY A 51 24.72 18.40 -8.37
CA GLY A 51 23.76 18.04 -9.42
C GLY A 51 23.21 16.60 -9.39
N ASP A 52 23.32 15.89 -8.25
CA ASP A 52 22.78 14.57 -8.01
C ASP A 52 21.53 14.56 -7.07
N ALA A 53 20.95 15.73 -6.78
CA ALA A 53 19.88 15.87 -5.76
C ALA A 53 18.53 15.24 -6.16
N ASP A 54 18.35 14.93 -7.46
CA ASP A 54 17.05 14.51 -8.00
C ASP A 54 16.93 13.00 -8.27
N VAL A 55 17.96 12.21 -7.94
CA VAL A 55 17.97 10.76 -8.16
C VAL A 55 17.95 10.02 -6.84
N LEU A 56 17.08 8.99 -6.75
CA LEU A 56 17.05 8.12 -5.57
C LEU A 56 18.42 7.50 -5.36
N PRO A 57 19.02 7.57 -4.15
CA PRO A 57 20.29 6.92 -3.86
C PRO A 57 20.25 5.44 -4.25
N ALA A 58 21.25 4.94 -4.96
CA ALA A 58 21.36 3.52 -5.28
C ALA A 58 21.39 2.69 -4.00
N TRP A 59 20.76 1.51 -4.05
CA TRP A 59 20.83 0.58 -2.92
C TRP A 59 22.29 0.23 -2.60
N SER A 60 22.61 0.16 -1.32
CA SER A 60 23.86 -0.33 -0.80
C SER A 60 23.64 -1.26 0.39
N LYS A 61 24.59 -2.17 0.62
CA LYS A 61 24.50 -3.18 1.68
C LYS A 61 24.19 -2.55 3.05
N GLY A 62 23.22 -3.12 3.75
CA GLY A 62 22.72 -2.63 5.04
C GLY A 62 21.45 -1.81 4.92
N TYR A 63 21.17 -1.17 3.80
CA TYR A 63 19.90 -0.45 3.60
C TYR A 63 18.78 -1.41 3.20
N LEU A 64 17.57 -1.18 3.76
CA LEU A 64 16.33 -1.78 3.29
C LEU A 64 15.57 -0.75 2.44
N TYR A 65 15.16 -1.14 1.24
CA TYR A 65 14.30 -0.35 0.38
C TYR A 65 12.96 -1.05 0.19
N ILE A 66 11.86 -0.29 0.29
CA ILE A 66 10.50 -0.75 0.00
C ILE A 66 9.92 0.23 -1.00
N HIS A 67 9.66 -0.22 -2.22
CA HIS A 67 9.18 0.58 -3.33
C HIS A 67 7.72 0.25 -3.63
N HIS A 68 6.81 1.16 -3.38
CA HIS A 68 5.41 1.07 -3.78
C HIS A 68 5.26 1.65 -5.18
N ILE A 69 5.03 0.79 -6.16
CA ILE A 69 5.11 1.14 -7.58
C ILE A 69 3.76 1.65 -8.09
N SER A 70 3.74 2.88 -8.60
CA SER A 70 2.57 3.46 -9.26
C SER A 70 2.46 2.94 -10.69
N THR A 71 1.56 2.01 -10.98
CA THR A 71 1.23 1.57 -12.35
C THR A 71 -0.12 2.10 -12.82
N GLY A 72 -0.97 2.55 -11.88
CA GLY A 72 -2.37 2.90 -12.13
C GLY A 72 -3.25 1.68 -12.47
N ARG A 73 -2.79 0.45 -12.15
CA ARG A 73 -3.46 -0.80 -12.55
C ARG A 73 -3.62 -1.84 -11.43
N GLY A 74 -3.13 -1.58 -10.25
CA GLY A 74 -3.19 -2.50 -9.12
C GLY A 74 -1.99 -2.40 -8.21
N ASN A 75 -1.87 -3.34 -7.28
CA ASN A 75 -0.80 -3.38 -6.29
C ASN A 75 0.50 -3.92 -6.86
N SER A 76 1.62 -3.30 -6.43
CA SER A 76 2.96 -3.84 -6.67
C SER A 76 3.95 -3.20 -5.72
N THR A 77 4.47 -3.95 -4.76
CA THR A 77 5.50 -3.49 -3.82
C THR A 77 6.80 -4.28 -3.99
N TYR A 78 7.88 -3.61 -4.38
CA TYR A 78 9.21 -4.21 -4.57
C TYR A 78 10.12 -3.92 -3.39
N PHE A 79 10.79 -4.96 -2.90
CA PHE A 79 11.72 -4.89 -1.77
C PHE A 79 13.15 -5.23 -2.20
N VAL A 80 14.09 -4.45 -1.69
CA VAL A 80 15.52 -4.81 -1.67
C VAL A 80 15.96 -4.86 -0.22
N PHE A 81 16.22 -6.06 0.27
CA PHE A 81 16.58 -6.32 1.67
C PHE A 81 18.03 -5.92 1.97
N PRO A 82 18.43 -5.86 3.26
CA PRO A 82 19.74 -5.35 3.66
C PRO A 82 20.95 -6.07 3.06
N ASP A 83 20.81 -7.32 2.63
CA ASP A 83 21.86 -8.11 1.97
C ASP A 83 21.77 -8.13 0.43
N GLY A 84 20.73 -7.48 -0.11
CA GLY A 84 20.41 -7.46 -1.54
C GLY A 84 19.50 -8.59 -2.02
N THR A 85 18.96 -9.43 -1.14
CA THR A 85 17.85 -10.33 -1.44
C THR A 85 16.62 -9.50 -1.88
N THR A 86 15.88 -9.96 -2.87
CA THR A 86 14.79 -9.21 -3.49
C THR A 86 13.46 -9.92 -3.35
N MET A 87 12.40 -9.15 -3.13
CA MET A 87 11.03 -9.65 -3.08
C MET A 87 10.08 -8.69 -3.81
N LEU A 88 9.05 -9.26 -4.42
CA LEU A 88 7.90 -8.51 -4.90
C LEU A 88 6.64 -9.03 -4.22
N ILE A 89 5.76 -8.12 -3.80
CA ILE A 89 4.39 -8.42 -3.42
C ILE A 89 3.49 -7.89 -4.52
N ASP A 90 2.73 -8.78 -5.14
CA ASP A 90 1.76 -8.57 -6.21
C ASP A 90 2.35 -7.95 -7.51
N ALA A 91 1.68 -8.20 -8.61
CA ALA A 91 1.92 -7.60 -9.91
C ALA A 91 0.56 -7.36 -10.58
N GLY A 92 -0.20 -6.42 -10.03
CA GLY A 92 -1.56 -6.13 -10.45
C GLY A 92 -1.65 -5.50 -11.84
N GLU A 93 -2.63 -5.96 -12.62
CA GLU A 93 -2.95 -5.40 -13.93
C GLU A 93 -4.45 -5.50 -14.20
N ALA A 94 -5.24 -4.66 -13.50
CA ALA A 94 -6.68 -4.58 -13.74
C ALA A 94 -6.99 -4.02 -15.15
N ASP A 95 -7.94 -4.64 -15.85
CA ASP A 95 -8.38 -4.16 -17.17
C ASP A 95 -9.37 -2.99 -17.04
N PRO A 96 -9.04 -1.79 -17.51
CA PRO A 96 -9.93 -0.63 -17.43
C PRO A 96 -11.27 -0.85 -18.12
N LYS A 97 -11.29 -1.52 -19.27
CA LYS A 97 -12.53 -1.77 -20.04
C LYS A 97 -13.50 -2.66 -19.28
N PHE A 98 -12.96 -3.68 -18.58
CA PHE A 98 -13.78 -4.53 -17.75
C PHE A 98 -14.38 -3.74 -16.59
N ILE A 99 -13.57 -2.99 -15.86
CA ILE A 99 -14.01 -2.18 -14.71
C ILE A 99 -15.10 -1.18 -15.13
N GLU A 100 -14.87 -0.42 -16.20
CA GLU A 100 -15.85 0.56 -16.72
C GLU A 100 -17.15 -0.09 -17.19
N SER A 101 -17.13 -1.35 -17.62
CA SER A 101 -18.30 -2.09 -18.07
C SER A 101 -19.21 -2.56 -16.93
N VAL A 102 -18.67 -2.80 -15.74
CA VAL A 102 -19.41 -3.37 -14.59
C VAL A 102 -19.86 -2.31 -13.59
N ARG A 103 -19.16 -1.17 -13.50
CA ARG A 103 -19.45 -0.11 -12.53
C ARG A 103 -19.08 1.26 -13.11
N PRO A 104 -19.71 2.35 -12.66
CA PRO A 104 -19.31 3.71 -13.04
C PRO A 104 -18.03 4.14 -12.32
N LEU A 105 -17.03 3.27 -12.26
CA LEU A 105 -15.74 3.50 -11.63
C LEU A 105 -14.70 3.85 -12.71
N LYS A 106 -13.77 4.73 -12.37
CA LYS A 106 -12.73 5.18 -13.29
C LYS A 106 -11.37 4.68 -12.81
N PRO A 107 -10.74 3.75 -13.55
CA PRO A 107 -9.33 3.40 -13.34
C PRO A 107 -8.45 4.60 -13.61
N PHE A 108 -7.33 4.69 -12.89
CA PHE A 108 -6.36 5.75 -13.15
C PHE A 108 -5.67 5.56 -14.49
N PRO A 109 -5.09 6.63 -15.08
CA PRO A 109 -4.23 6.48 -16.24
C PRO A 109 -3.08 5.53 -15.96
N ALA A 110 -2.69 4.71 -16.95
CA ALA A 110 -1.50 3.87 -16.83
C ALA A 110 -0.25 4.73 -16.57
N ARG A 111 0.67 4.21 -15.76
CA ARG A 111 1.93 4.88 -15.42
C ARG A 111 3.13 4.01 -15.80
N PRO A 112 4.18 4.62 -16.36
CA PRO A 112 4.30 6.02 -16.80
C PRO A 112 3.38 6.38 -17.96
N ASP A 113 2.96 5.42 -18.78
CA ASP A 113 2.05 5.59 -19.92
C ASP A 113 1.34 4.29 -20.28
N GLY A 114 0.46 4.31 -21.29
CA GLY A 114 -0.28 3.15 -21.80
C GLY A 114 0.41 2.39 -22.94
N ALA A 115 1.69 2.65 -23.24
CA ALA A 115 2.40 1.99 -24.36
C ALA A 115 2.74 0.53 -24.06
N HIS A 116 2.83 0.17 -22.79
CA HIS A 116 3.15 -1.18 -22.31
C HIS A 116 2.20 -1.63 -21.20
N SER A 117 2.22 -2.92 -20.88
CA SER A 117 1.50 -3.53 -19.76
C SER A 117 2.02 -3.02 -18.41
N ALA A 118 1.21 -3.17 -17.34
CA ALA A 118 1.69 -2.88 -15.98
C ALA A 118 2.88 -3.77 -15.61
N ALA A 119 2.85 -5.05 -15.98
CA ALA A 119 3.96 -5.99 -15.75
C ALA A 119 5.27 -5.53 -16.41
N TYR A 120 5.21 -5.00 -17.64
CA TYR A 120 6.39 -4.42 -18.30
C TYR A 120 6.95 -3.25 -17.49
N TRP A 121 6.09 -2.34 -17.00
CA TRP A 121 6.53 -1.18 -16.23
C TRP A 121 7.07 -1.55 -14.86
N ILE A 122 6.53 -2.59 -14.23
CA ILE A 122 7.08 -3.17 -13.00
C ILE A 122 8.47 -3.76 -13.28
N ALA A 123 8.63 -4.50 -14.38
CA ALA A 123 9.92 -5.07 -14.77
C ALA A 123 10.98 -3.99 -15.07
N ASP A 124 10.59 -2.92 -15.77
CA ASP A 124 11.44 -1.75 -16.05
C ASP A 124 11.87 -1.05 -14.76
N TYR A 125 10.94 -0.88 -13.81
CA TYR A 125 11.21 -0.33 -12.48
C TYR A 125 12.20 -1.19 -11.69
N ILE A 126 11.97 -2.50 -11.62
CA ILE A 126 12.86 -3.44 -10.93
C ILE A 126 14.27 -3.38 -11.52
N ARG A 127 14.42 -3.37 -12.86
CA ARG A 127 15.74 -3.27 -13.52
C ARG A 127 16.48 -1.99 -13.16
N GLN A 128 15.79 -0.87 -12.99
CA GLN A 128 16.39 0.40 -12.61
C GLN A 128 16.89 0.41 -11.16
N PHE A 129 16.14 -0.20 -10.24
CA PHE A 129 16.42 -0.14 -8.80
C PHE A 129 16.97 -1.44 -8.21
N ALA A 130 17.28 -2.43 -9.04
CA ALA A 130 17.92 -3.67 -8.60
C ALA A 130 19.33 -3.40 -8.03
N PRO A 131 19.80 -4.21 -7.06
CA PRO A 131 21.16 -4.12 -6.53
C PRO A 131 22.20 -4.21 -7.62
N ALA A 132 23.09 -3.21 -7.71
CA ALA A 132 24.17 -3.20 -8.69
C ALA A 132 25.12 -4.40 -8.52
N GLY A 133 25.63 -4.93 -9.63
CA GLY A 133 26.58 -6.06 -9.62
C GLY A 133 25.95 -7.43 -9.33
N ARG A 134 24.61 -7.52 -9.28
CA ARG A 134 23.86 -8.79 -9.14
C ARG A 134 22.95 -9.01 -10.36
N PRO A 135 22.68 -10.28 -10.73
CA PRO A 135 21.65 -10.56 -11.71
C PRO A 135 20.29 -9.99 -11.30
N VAL A 136 19.58 -9.36 -12.23
CA VAL A 136 18.21 -8.90 -11.98
C VAL A 136 17.29 -10.12 -11.91
N LYS A 137 16.80 -10.41 -10.73
CA LYS A 137 15.85 -11.50 -10.40
C LYS A 137 14.99 -11.11 -9.22
N LEU A 138 13.94 -11.86 -8.98
CA LEU A 138 13.21 -11.89 -7.74
C LEU A 138 13.54 -13.18 -6.99
N ASP A 139 14.08 -13.07 -5.77
CA ASP A 139 14.28 -14.24 -4.91
C ASP A 139 12.94 -14.77 -4.43
N TYR A 140 11.99 -13.86 -4.19
CA TYR A 140 10.62 -14.16 -3.82
C TYR A 140 9.65 -13.31 -4.64
N ALA A 141 8.55 -13.91 -5.09
CA ALA A 141 7.34 -13.21 -5.49
C ALA A 141 6.18 -13.74 -4.64
N LEU A 142 5.50 -12.85 -3.93
CA LEU A 142 4.36 -13.19 -3.08
C LEU A 142 3.10 -12.62 -3.72
N ILE A 143 2.09 -13.46 -3.91
CA ILE A 143 0.74 -13.07 -4.31
C ILE A 143 -0.13 -13.07 -3.06
N THR A 144 -0.74 -11.91 -2.77
CA THR A 144 -1.58 -11.77 -1.58
C THR A 144 -2.87 -12.57 -1.72
N HIS A 145 -3.57 -12.42 -2.85
CA HIS A 145 -4.79 -13.14 -3.20
C HIS A 145 -5.02 -13.08 -4.73
N PHE A 146 -6.11 -13.67 -5.25
CA PHE A 146 -6.25 -13.92 -6.69
C PHE A 146 -7.16 -12.92 -7.42
N HIS A 147 -7.36 -11.70 -6.92
CA HIS A 147 -8.00 -10.64 -7.71
C HIS A 147 -7.07 -10.10 -8.80
N THR A 148 -7.67 -9.56 -9.86
CA THR A 148 -6.94 -9.15 -11.08
C THR A 148 -6.02 -7.95 -10.89
N ASP A 149 -6.31 -7.10 -9.93
CA ASP A 149 -5.44 -6.00 -9.51
C ASP A 149 -4.26 -6.43 -8.61
N HIS A 150 -4.10 -7.76 -8.41
CA HIS A 150 -2.96 -8.41 -7.73
C HIS A 150 -2.24 -9.42 -8.63
N ILE A 151 -2.96 -10.17 -9.49
CA ILE A 151 -2.36 -11.19 -10.37
C ILE A 151 -2.33 -10.81 -11.85
N GLY A 152 -3.15 -9.85 -12.29
CA GLY A 152 -3.32 -9.43 -13.68
C GLY A 152 -4.59 -10.00 -14.34
N THR A 153 -5.24 -9.18 -15.16
CA THR A 153 -6.45 -9.53 -15.91
C THR A 153 -6.11 -10.26 -17.18
N ILE A 154 -6.67 -11.44 -17.39
CA ILE A 154 -6.59 -12.20 -18.63
C ILE A 154 -7.84 -11.97 -19.49
N THR A 155 -7.58 -11.55 -20.72
CA THR A 155 -8.56 -11.46 -21.80
C THR A 155 -8.13 -12.38 -22.96
N PRO A 156 -9.06 -12.78 -23.85
CA PRO A 156 -8.73 -13.71 -24.95
C PRO A 156 -7.65 -13.22 -25.92
N ASP A 157 -7.41 -11.93 -26.00
CA ASP A 157 -6.42 -11.28 -26.85
C ASP A 157 -5.01 -11.17 -26.21
N LYS A 158 -4.88 -11.44 -24.91
CA LYS A 158 -3.57 -11.45 -24.23
C LYS A 158 -2.66 -12.51 -24.87
N PRO A 159 -1.36 -12.20 -25.09
CA PRO A 159 -0.43 -13.12 -25.73
C PRO A 159 -0.20 -14.38 -24.90
N MET A 160 0.09 -15.49 -25.58
CA MET A 160 0.54 -16.71 -24.90
C MET A 160 2.01 -16.59 -24.48
N SER A 161 2.37 -17.24 -23.39
CA SER A 161 3.77 -17.45 -23.02
C SER A 161 4.51 -18.23 -24.12
N ARG A 162 5.85 -18.15 -24.15
CA ARG A 162 6.67 -18.90 -25.10
C ARG A 162 6.44 -20.41 -25.04
N THR A 163 6.01 -20.89 -23.88
CA THR A 163 5.72 -22.32 -23.66
C THR A 163 4.34 -22.75 -24.18
N GLY A 164 3.46 -21.79 -24.44
CA GLY A 164 2.06 -22.03 -24.78
C GLY A 164 1.18 -22.52 -23.63
N ALA A 165 1.71 -22.55 -22.41
CA ALA A 165 1.00 -23.11 -21.26
C ALA A 165 0.01 -22.14 -20.59
N TYR A 166 0.27 -20.84 -20.68
CA TYR A 166 -0.54 -19.77 -20.05
C TYR A 166 -0.40 -18.48 -20.85
N ARG A 167 -1.30 -17.52 -20.60
CA ARG A 167 -1.24 -16.18 -21.20
C ARG A 167 -0.47 -15.21 -20.30
N LEU A 168 0.02 -14.12 -20.91
CA LEU A 168 0.86 -13.12 -20.26
C LEU A 168 0.03 -11.91 -19.83
N ALA A 169 -0.06 -11.67 -18.50
CA ALA A 169 -0.53 -10.45 -17.84
C ALA A 169 -0.09 -10.47 -16.39
N GLY A 170 0.12 -9.31 -15.79
CA GLY A 170 0.48 -9.21 -14.37
C GLY A 170 1.66 -10.12 -14.01
N ILE A 171 1.48 -10.96 -12.97
CA ILE A 171 2.56 -11.84 -12.48
C ILE A 171 3.06 -12.84 -13.52
N THR A 172 2.20 -13.31 -14.42
CA THR A 172 2.59 -14.29 -15.44
C THR A 172 3.47 -13.67 -16.52
N GLU A 173 3.22 -12.41 -16.90
CA GLU A 173 4.08 -11.65 -17.81
C GLU A 173 5.38 -11.23 -17.10
N LEU A 174 5.28 -10.78 -15.85
CA LEU A 174 6.46 -10.41 -15.07
C LEU A 174 7.45 -11.57 -14.94
N ALA A 175 6.96 -12.79 -14.73
CA ALA A 175 7.79 -14.00 -14.65
C ALA A 175 8.48 -14.36 -15.97
N ASP A 176 7.94 -13.92 -17.12
CA ASP A 176 8.59 -14.05 -18.44
C ASP A 176 9.67 -12.98 -18.66
N LEU A 177 9.55 -11.84 -17.97
CA LEU A 177 10.45 -10.68 -18.06
C LEU A 177 11.58 -10.69 -17.03
N ILE A 178 11.33 -11.23 -15.83
CA ILE A 178 12.26 -11.28 -14.70
C ILE A 178 12.18 -12.66 -14.04
N PRO A 179 13.32 -13.39 -13.90
CA PRO A 179 13.32 -14.68 -13.22
C PRO A 179 12.81 -14.57 -11.77
N ILE A 180 11.93 -15.49 -11.38
CA ILE A 180 11.40 -15.63 -10.02
C ILE A 180 11.90 -16.94 -9.45
N SER A 181 12.65 -16.90 -8.34
CA SER A 181 13.17 -18.11 -7.68
C SER A 181 12.07 -18.86 -6.95
N THR A 182 11.33 -18.19 -6.08
CA THR A 182 10.22 -18.78 -5.30
C THR A 182 8.96 -17.95 -5.47
N LEU A 183 7.90 -18.58 -5.96
CA LEU A 183 6.55 -18.01 -5.96
C LEU A 183 5.83 -18.46 -4.70
N ILE A 184 5.25 -17.50 -3.97
CA ILE A 184 4.48 -17.74 -2.75
C ILE A 184 3.06 -17.25 -3.00
N ASP A 185 2.06 -18.06 -2.72
CA ASP A 185 0.66 -17.65 -2.74
C ASP A 185 -0.11 -18.24 -1.54
N ARG A 186 -1.42 -18.01 -1.51
CA ARG A 186 -2.25 -18.47 -0.40
C ARG A 186 -2.67 -19.94 -0.47
N ALA A 187 -2.60 -20.59 -1.65
CA ALA A 187 -3.28 -21.86 -1.89
C ALA A 187 -2.38 -22.98 -2.40
N ALA A 188 -1.12 -22.67 -2.79
CA ALA A 188 -0.17 -23.68 -3.25
C ALA A 188 0.17 -24.70 -2.13
N PRO A 189 0.49 -25.96 -2.48
CA PRO A 189 0.54 -26.49 -3.85
C PRO A 189 -0.75 -27.11 -4.34
N SER A 190 -1.77 -27.32 -3.48
CA SER A 190 -2.95 -28.13 -3.80
C SER A 190 -4.09 -27.37 -4.47
N TYR A 191 -4.19 -26.07 -4.17
CA TYR A 191 -5.27 -25.20 -4.64
C TYR A 191 -6.70 -25.71 -4.31
N ASP A 192 -6.85 -26.41 -3.19
CA ASP A 192 -8.09 -27.06 -2.73
C ASP A 192 -8.78 -26.31 -1.58
N TYR A 193 -8.25 -25.17 -1.13
CA TYR A 193 -8.80 -24.37 -0.05
C TYR A 193 -9.22 -22.97 -0.52
N PRO A 194 -10.37 -22.43 -0.08
CA PRO A 194 -11.37 -23.03 0.83
C PRO A 194 -12.22 -24.12 0.15
N VAL A 195 -12.21 -24.14 -1.16
CA VAL A 195 -12.83 -25.11 -2.06
C VAL A 195 -11.86 -25.39 -3.22
N ASP A 196 -12.12 -26.40 -4.04
CA ASP A 196 -11.30 -26.73 -5.20
C ASP A 196 -11.26 -25.57 -6.21
N LEU A 197 -10.15 -24.81 -6.24
CA LEU A 197 -10.01 -23.62 -7.10
C LEU A 197 -9.93 -23.97 -8.59
N HIS A 198 -9.47 -25.17 -8.96
CA HIS A 198 -9.51 -25.61 -10.37
C HIS A 198 -10.96 -25.75 -10.85
N LYS A 199 -11.85 -26.30 -10.02
CA LYS A 199 -13.28 -26.34 -10.33
C LYS A 199 -13.89 -24.93 -10.37
N CYS A 200 -13.53 -24.07 -9.41
CA CYS A 200 -14.02 -22.70 -9.40
C CYS A 200 -13.62 -21.94 -10.67
N ALA A 201 -12.38 -22.07 -11.11
CA ALA A 201 -11.90 -21.44 -12.34
C ALA A 201 -12.64 -21.92 -13.61
N GLN A 202 -13.12 -23.17 -13.64
CA GLN A 202 -13.88 -23.72 -14.77
C GLN A 202 -15.33 -23.18 -14.85
N ILE A 203 -15.95 -22.90 -13.69
CA ILE A 203 -17.35 -22.45 -13.63
C ILE A 203 -17.48 -20.93 -13.55
N ALA A 204 -16.44 -20.22 -13.10
CA ALA A 204 -16.43 -18.77 -13.03
C ALA A 204 -16.48 -18.18 -14.45
N LYS A 205 -17.27 -17.11 -14.60
CA LYS A 205 -17.47 -16.44 -15.88
C LYS A 205 -16.75 -15.10 -15.89
N GLY A 206 -16.37 -14.66 -17.11
CA GLY A 206 -15.72 -13.35 -17.28
C GLY A 206 -14.23 -13.36 -16.99
N SER A 207 -13.67 -12.17 -16.83
CA SER A 207 -12.23 -11.97 -16.68
C SER A 207 -11.65 -12.59 -15.41
N ASP A 208 -12.39 -12.59 -14.31
CA ASP A 208 -11.90 -13.13 -13.03
C ASP A 208 -11.70 -14.65 -13.12
N GLY A 209 -12.66 -15.39 -13.69
CA GLY A 209 -12.52 -16.80 -13.93
C GLY A 209 -11.40 -17.15 -14.90
N LEU A 210 -11.26 -16.38 -16.00
CA LEU A 210 -10.15 -16.56 -16.95
C LEU A 210 -8.80 -16.26 -16.28
N SER A 211 -8.72 -15.23 -15.44
CA SER A 211 -7.49 -14.85 -14.78
C SER A 211 -7.06 -15.88 -13.74
N LEU A 212 -7.99 -16.38 -12.92
CA LEU A 212 -7.73 -17.46 -11.97
C LEU A 212 -7.29 -18.73 -12.71
N SER A 213 -8.02 -19.16 -13.75
CA SER A 213 -7.65 -20.34 -14.57
C SER A 213 -6.26 -20.23 -15.15
N ASN A 214 -5.90 -19.06 -15.64
CA ASN A 214 -4.58 -18.78 -16.20
C ASN A 214 -3.48 -18.80 -15.14
N TYR A 215 -3.74 -18.19 -13.95
CA TYR A 215 -2.81 -18.23 -12.84
C TYR A 215 -2.54 -19.66 -12.38
N LEU A 216 -3.58 -20.48 -12.23
CA LEU A 216 -3.44 -21.90 -11.88
C LEU A 216 -2.62 -22.65 -12.92
N SER A 217 -2.87 -22.41 -14.23
CA SER A 217 -2.07 -23.02 -15.32
C SER A 217 -0.60 -22.59 -15.25
N PHE A 218 -0.30 -21.35 -14.89
CA PHE A 218 1.05 -20.85 -14.67
C PHE A 218 1.72 -21.52 -13.45
N ALA A 219 1.03 -21.61 -12.32
CA ALA A 219 1.54 -22.25 -11.12
C ALA A 219 1.81 -23.75 -11.34
N ASP A 220 0.87 -24.46 -11.97
CA ASP A 220 1.01 -25.86 -12.34
C ASP A 220 2.20 -26.09 -13.30
N TYR A 221 2.35 -25.21 -14.30
CA TYR A 221 3.50 -25.26 -15.20
C TYR A 221 4.82 -25.13 -14.43
N ARG A 222 4.91 -24.16 -13.49
CA ARG A 222 6.11 -23.97 -12.67
C ARG A 222 6.43 -25.20 -11.83
N MET A 223 5.44 -25.73 -11.09
CA MET A 223 5.61 -26.93 -10.26
C MET A 223 6.03 -28.13 -11.08
N LYS A 224 5.40 -28.35 -12.23
CA LYS A 224 5.74 -29.45 -13.16
C LYS A 224 7.17 -29.37 -13.69
N HIS A 225 7.75 -28.17 -13.78
CA HIS A 225 9.11 -27.94 -14.23
C HIS A 225 10.11 -27.75 -13.07
N GLY A 226 9.76 -28.15 -11.85
CA GLY A 226 10.64 -28.11 -10.67
C GLY A 226 10.93 -26.70 -10.14
N GLN A 227 10.13 -25.69 -10.54
CA GLN A 227 10.23 -24.34 -10.00
C GLN A 227 9.40 -24.23 -8.73
N ALA A 228 9.94 -23.55 -7.72
CA ALA A 228 9.28 -23.46 -6.42
C ALA A 228 7.99 -22.63 -6.48
N VAL A 229 6.88 -23.26 -6.07
CA VAL A 229 5.58 -22.63 -5.79
C VAL A 229 5.11 -23.18 -4.45
N VAL A 230 4.92 -22.31 -3.45
CA VAL A 230 4.64 -22.72 -2.08
C VAL A 230 3.55 -21.84 -1.45
N GLY A 231 2.73 -22.43 -0.57
CA GLY A 231 1.76 -21.68 0.21
C GLY A 231 2.43 -20.85 1.32
N LEU A 232 1.91 -19.67 1.61
CA LEU A 232 2.31 -18.92 2.78
C LEU A 232 1.93 -19.70 4.03
N LYS A 233 2.86 -19.85 4.98
CA LYS A 233 2.65 -20.55 6.23
C LYS A 233 2.44 -19.53 7.35
N PRO A 234 1.21 -19.29 7.83
CA PRO A 234 0.96 -18.40 8.97
C PRO A 234 1.79 -18.85 10.18
N GLY A 235 2.28 -17.92 10.97
CA GLY A 235 3.15 -18.15 12.12
C GLY A 235 4.63 -18.31 11.79
N ALA A 236 5.01 -18.69 10.56
CA ALA A 236 6.40 -18.89 10.22
C ALA A 236 7.21 -17.60 10.23
N LEU A 237 8.44 -17.69 10.75
CA LEU A 237 9.42 -16.59 10.82
C LEU A 237 10.57 -16.77 9.81
N ASP A 238 10.68 -17.91 9.20
CA ASP A 238 11.85 -18.31 8.41
C ASP A 238 11.52 -18.71 6.97
N GLN A 239 10.28 -18.53 6.53
CA GLN A 239 9.88 -18.88 5.16
C GLN A 239 10.44 -17.90 4.13
N ILE A 240 10.45 -16.61 4.43
CA ILE A 240 11.06 -15.55 3.62
C ILE A 240 12.25 -15.02 4.39
N ARG A 241 13.46 -15.27 3.90
CA ARG A 241 14.70 -14.94 4.60
C ARG A 241 15.77 -14.40 3.66
N LEU A 242 16.72 -13.72 4.25
CA LEU A 242 17.90 -13.22 3.55
C LEU A 242 18.79 -14.37 3.07
N GLU A 243 19.48 -14.19 1.96
CA GLU A 243 20.57 -15.09 1.52
C GLU A 243 21.72 -15.10 2.56
N GLN A 244 21.98 -13.94 3.21
CA GLN A 244 23.02 -13.77 4.25
C GLN A 244 22.38 -13.48 5.62
N ALA A 245 21.43 -14.29 6.07
CA ALA A 245 20.65 -14.06 7.29
C ALA A 245 21.54 -13.82 8.54
N ASN A 246 22.65 -14.54 8.70
CA ASN A 246 23.56 -14.38 9.84
C ASN A 246 24.23 -12.99 9.91
N ALA A 247 24.35 -12.28 8.79
CA ALA A 247 24.93 -10.94 8.77
C ALA A 247 23.93 -9.84 9.20
N PHE A 248 22.63 -10.17 9.22
CA PHE A 248 21.54 -9.25 9.53
C PHE A 248 20.52 -9.90 10.47
N SER A 249 20.96 -10.35 11.62
CA SER A 249 20.15 -11.11 12.59
C SER A 249 18.94 -10.33 13.14
N SER A 250 18.95 -8.99 13.02
CA SER A 250 17.82 -8.14 13.39
C SER A 250 16.76 -7.98 12.30
N PHE A 251 16.98 -8.58 11.11
CA PHE A 251 15.99 -8.60 10.03
C PHE A 251 15.20 -9.90 10.03
N HIS A 252 13.89 -9.81 9.99
CA HIS A 252 13.01 -10.97 9.83
C HIS A 252 11.67 -10.59 9.24
N ILE A 253 11.01 -11.56 8.61
CA ILE A 253 9.63 -11.45 8.13
C ILE A 253 8.79 -12.49 8.85
N ARG A 254 7.72 -12.04 9.51
CA ARG A 254 6.72 -12.90 10.15
C ARG A 254 5.50 -12.98 9.24
N ASN A 255 5.10 -14.20 8.90
CA ASN A 255 3.84 -14.47 8.25
C ASN A 255 2.72 -14.40 9.28
N ILE A 256 1.79 -13.46 9.13
CA ILE A 256 0.75 -13.19 10.12
C ILE A 256 -0.52 -13.98 9.83
N ALA A 257 -0.98 -13.96 8.60
CA ALA A 257 -2.20 -14.67 8.22
C ALA A 257 -2.17 -15.16 6.77
N SER A 258 -2.95 -16.19 6.49
CA SER A 258 -3.29 -16.69 5.17
C SER A 258 -4.57 -17.51 5.27
N ASN A 259 -5.49 -17.40 4.32
CA ASN A 259 -6.72 -18.21 4.28
C ASN A 259 -7.57 -18.12 5.57
N GLY A 260 -7.55 -16.98 6.26
CA GLY A 260 -8.26 -16.82 7.52
C GLY A 260 -7.66 -17.62 8.68
N ILE A 261 -6.47 -18.20 8.52
CA ILE A 261 -5.65 -18.77 9.59
C ILE A 261 -4.69 -17.67 10.04
N ILE A 262 -4.70 -17.34 11.32
CA ILE A 262 -3.97 -16.20 11.88
C ILE A 262 -2.99 -16.70 12.94
N TRP A 263 -1.77 -16.15 12.95
CA TRP A 263 -0.79 -16.34 14.01
C TRP A 263 -1.35 -15.88 15.36
N THR A 264 -1.06 -16.60 16.44
CA THR A 264 -1.60 -16.29 17.79
C THR A 264 -0.80 -15.25 18.57
N GLY A 265 0.35 -14.83 18.03
CA GLY A 265 1.30 -13.97 18.74
C GLY A 265 2.37 -14.75 19.53
N ALA A 266 2.32 -16.07 19.58
CA ALA A 266 3.23 -16.92 20.33
C ALA A 266 3.86 -18.00 19.44
N GLY A 267 5.19 -18.13 19.48
CA GLY A 267 5.93 -19.11 18.67
C GLY A 267 5.50 -19.10 17.21
N ASP A 268 5.16 -20.26 16.67
CA ASP A 268 4.57 -20.44 15.32
C ASP A 268 3.11 -20.91 15.41
N GLU A 269 2.47 -20.74 16.58
CA GLU A 269 1.09 -21.18 16.79
C GLU A 269 0.10 -20.35 15.97
N THR A 270 -0.94 -21.02 15.46
CA THR A 270 -1.98 -20.40 14.64
C THR A 270 -3.37 -20.82 15.07
N GLN A 271 -4.36 -20.02 14.69
CA GLN A 271 -5.78 -20.30 14.91
C GLN A 271 -6.59 -20.05 13.65
N HIS A 272 -7.61 -20.86 13.43
CA HIS A 272 -8.62 -20.61 12.41
C HIS A 272 -9.56 -19.51 12.89
N TYR A 273 -9.58 -18.38 12.18
CA TYR A 273 -10.52 -17.30 12.43
C TYR A 273 -11.77 -17.43 11.55
N ILE A 274 -11.57 -17.75 10.28
CA ILE A 274 -12.68 -18.17 9.41
C ILE A 274 -13.08 -19.59 9.85
N PRO A 275 -14.34 -19.81 10.27
CA PRO A 275 -14.79 -21.13 10.70
C PRO A 275 -14.65 -22.16 9.58
N GLN A 276 -14.20 -23.38 9.91
CA GLN A 276 -14.14 -24.46 8.94
C GLN A 276 -15.51 -24.75 8.33
N GLY A 277 -15.59 -24.85 6.99
CA GLY A 277 -16.82 -25.05 6.27
C GLY A 277 -17.70 -23.81 6.15
N ALA A 278 -17.23 -22.61 6.55
CA ALA A 278 -17.96 -21.37 6.34
C ALA A 278 -18.03 -20.96 4.85
N ILE A 279 -17.08 -21.42 4.05
CA ILE A 279 -17.03 -21.22 2.60
C ILE A 279 -17.22 -22.59 1.96
N THR A 280 -18.30 -22.76 1.19
CA THR A 280 -18.72 -24.08 0.66
C THR A 280 -18.84 -24.10 -0.86
N ASP A 281 -18.76 -22.97 -1.53
CA ASP A 281 -18.90 -22.85 -2.98
C ASP A 281 -17.97 -21.78 -3.56
N CYS A 282 -17.96 -21.64 -4.87
CA CYS A 282 -17.05 -20.76 -5.61
C CYS A 282 -17.48 -19.29 -5.66
N SER A 283 -18.53 -18.89 -4.94
CA SER A 283 -19.01 -17.50 -4.89
C SER A 283 -18.42 -16.70 -3.73
N PHE A 284 -17.32 -17.19 -3.12
CA PHE A 284 -16.65 -16.48 -2.04
C PHE A 284 -15.84 -15.28 -2.54
N ASP A 285 -15.57 -14.37 -1.60
CA ASP A 285 -14.69 -13.25 -1.82
C ASP A 285 -13.24 -13.64 -1.43
N GLU A 286 -12.30 -13.31 -2.30
CA GLU A 286 -10.87 -13.58 -2.12
C GLU A 286 -10.24 -12.74 -0.99
N ASN A 287 -10.70 -11.50 -0.78
CA ASN A 287 -10.08 -10.53 0.12
C ASN A 287 -9.83 -11.07 1.53
N PRO A 288 -10.79 -11.73 2.22
CA PRO A 288 -10.56 -12.28 3.57
C PRO A 288 -9.49 -13.38 3.63
N LEU A 289 -9.09 -13.91 2.49
CA LEU A 289 -8.12 -15.01 2.39
C LEU A 289 -6.70 -14.51 2.13
N SER A 290 -6.49 -13.18 2.02
CA SER A 290 -5.20 -12.57 1.69
C SER A 290 -4.07 -13.01 2.62
N ASN A 291 -2.88 -13.09 2.04
CA ASN A 291 -1.63 -13.26 2.75
C ASN A 291 -1.24 -11.96 3.45
N VAL A 292 -0.95 -12.05 4.74
CA VAL A 292 -0.56 -10.93 5.61
C VAL A 292 0.81 -11.17 6.18
N LEU A 293 1.68 -10.18 6.14
CA LEU A 293 3.01 -10.25 6.74
C LEU A 293 3.43 -8.97 7.44
N THR A 294 4.41 -9.11 8.35
CA THR A 294 5.20 -8.01 8.88
C THR A 294 6.67 -8.23 8.61
N LEU A 295 7.38 -7.13 8.38
CA LEU A 295 8.83 -7.10 8.25
C LEU A 295 9.40 -6.28 9.40
N ALA A 296 10.43 -6.78 10.07
CA ALA A 296 11.19 -6.05 11.06
C ALA A 296 12.66 -5.97 10.65
N TYR A 297 13.28 -4.81 10.88
CA TYR A 297 14.71 -4.58 10.74
C TYR A 297 15.18 -3.67 11.87
N GLY A 298 15.86 -4.23 12.87
CA GLY A 298 16.14 -3.52 14.11
C GLY A 298 14.85 -3.06 14.78
N LYS A 299 14.70 -1.76 14.98
CA LYS A 299 13.45 -1.17 15.52
C LYS A 299 12.38 -0.96 14.45
N PHE A 300 12.79 -0.78 13.19
CA PHE A 300 11.84 -0.52 12.10
C PHE A 300 10.89 -1.69 11.87
N LYS A 301 9.59 -1.38 11.73
CA LYS A 301 8.55 -2.36 11.42
C LYS A 301 7.66 -1.88 10.27
N TYR A 302 7.42 -2.78 9.32
CA TYR A 302 6.52 -2.60 8.19
C TYR A 302 5.41 -3.65 8.21
N TYR A 303 4.20 -3.25 7.80
CA TYR A 303 3.02 -4.10 7.69
C TYR A 303 2.44 -4.09 6.27
N SER A 304 2.01 -5.26 5.79
CA SER A 304 1.28 -5.46 4.54
C SER A 304 0.22 -6.54 4.72
N GLY A 305 -1.03 -6.19 4.48
CA GLY A 305 -2.20 -7.07 4.69
C GLY A 305 -2.90 -7.54 3.40
N GLY A 306 -2.44 -7.13 2.22
CA GLY A 306 -3.22 -7.33 1.00
C GLY A 306 -4.57 -6.61 1.09
N ASP A 307 -5.63 -7.32 0.75
CA ASP A 307 -6.98 -6.73 0.74
C ASP A 307 -7.87 -7.24 1.88
N ILE A 308 -7.27 -7.63 3.04
CA ILE A 308 -8.10 -8.06 4.16
C ILE A 308 -9.12 -6.97 4.55
N PRO A 309 -10.40 -7.34 4.70
CA PRO A 309 -11.43 -6.42 5.17
C PRO A 309 -11.46 -6.30 6.70
N GLY A 310 -12.01 -5.19 7.18
CA GLY A 310 -12.16 -4.89 8.60
C GLY A 310 -13.54 -4.34 8.97
N VAL A 311 -14.40 -4.08 7.98
CA VAL A 311 -15.75 -3.50 8.19
C VAL A 311 -16.78 -4.28 7.38
N PRO A 312 -17.23 -5.44 7.88
CA PRO A 312 -18.26 -6.24 7.20
C PRO A 312 -19.57 -5.46 7.01
N SER A 313 -20.21 -5.62 5.86
CA SER A 313 -21.56 -5.11 5.65
C SER A 313 -22.59 -5.85 6.48
N TYR A 314 -23.77 -5.27 6.73
CA TYR A 314 -24.81 -5.82 7.64
C TYR A 314 -25.25 -7.25 7.34
N ASN A 315 -25.18 -7.68 6.08
CA ASN A 315 -25.56 -9.02 5.64
C ASN A 315 -24.38 -9.99 5.49
N GLN A 316 -23.18 -9.55 5.86
CA GLN A 316 -21.97 -10.37 5.79
C GLN A 316 -21.64 -11.00 7.16
N PRO A 317 -20.99 -12.18 7.18
CA PRO A 317 -20.61 -12.82 8.43
C PRO A 317 -19.52 -12.03 9.17
N TRP A 318 -19.55 -12.11 10.51
CA TRP A 318 -18.62 -11.41 11.39
C TRP A 318 -17.12 -11.72 11.13
N TRP A 319 -16.82 -12.93 10.68
CA TRP A 319 -15.45 -13.38 10.40
C TRP A 319 -14.81 -12.68 9.18
N ARG A 320 -15.55 -11.88 8.46
CA ARG A 320 -14.97 -11.02 7.42
C ARG A 320 -14.14 -9.86 7.98
N ASP A 321 -14.27 -9.53 9.26
CA ASP A 321 -13.36 -8.60 9.93
C ASP A 321 -12.04 -9.32 10.26
N ILE A 322 -11.14 -9.40 9.28
CA ILE A 322 -9.81 -9.99 9.45
C ILE A 322 -8.81 -9.00 10.06
N GLU A 323 -8.99 -7.70 9.85
CA GLU A 323 -8.09 -6.67 10.39
C GLU A 323 -8.03 -6.69 11.92
N THR A 324 -9.17 -6.87 12.59
CA THR A 324 -9.21 -6.85 14.06
C THR A 324 -8.31 -7.92 14.69
N PRO A 325 -8.44 -9.21 14.40
CA PRO A 325 -7.57 -10.24 14.99
C PRO A 325 -6.12 -10.15 14.49
N VAL A 326 -5.88 -9.77 13.23
CA VAL A 326 -4.54 -9.55 12.69
C VAL A 326 -3.83 -8.43 13.45
N SER A 327 -4.47 -7.28 13.60
CA SER A 327 -3.86 -6.13 14.27
C SER A 327 -3.56 -6.37 15.75
N ALA A 328 -4.34 -7.22 16.42
CA ALA A 328 -4.14 -7.58 17.82
C ALA A 328 -2.80 -8.30 18.07
N VAL A 329 -2.31 -9.07 17.09
CA VAL A 329 -1.04 -9.82 17.21
C VAL A 329 0.16 -9.09 16.59
N VAL A 330 -0.07 -8.13 15.69
CA VAL A 330 0.99 -7.35 15.03
C VAL A 330 1.55 -6.26 15.96
N GLY A 331 0.68 -5.50 16.64
CA GLY A 331 1.07 -4.35 17.45
C GLY A 331 1.61 -3.17 16.63
N PRO A 332 2.26 -2.16 17.29
CA PRO A 332 2.70 -0.94 16.64
C PRO A 332 3.72 -1.15 15.52
N VAL A 333 3.55 -0.37 14.41
CA VAL A 333 4.45 -0.38 13.25
C VAL A 333 4.86 1.05 12.86
N ASP A 334 5.98 1.19 12.15
CA ASP A 334 6.41 2.47 11.60
C ASP A 334 5.69 2.80 10.31
N VAL A 335 5.60 1.81 9.41
CA VAL A 335 4.96 1.95 8.11
C VAL A 335 3.88 0.89 7.93
N MET A 336 2.69 1.32 7.51
CA MET A 336 1.56 0.47 7.14
C MET A 336 1.24 0.66 5.67
N LEU A 337 1.22 -0.41 4.87
CA LEU A 337 0.50 -0.43 3.61
C LEU A 337 -0.99 -0.56 3.93
N LEU A 338 -1.82 0.30 3.37
CA LEU A 338 -3.25 0.28 3.60
C LEU A 338 -3.87 -0.97 3.00
N ASP A 339 -4.68 -1.67 3.80
CA ASP A 339 -5.42 -2.82 3.34
C ASP A 339 -6.47 -2.40 2.31
N HIS A 340 -6.70 -3.25 1.32
CA HIS A 340 -7.72 -3.10 0.29
C HIS A 340 -7.74 -1.69 -0.35
N HIS A 341 -6.56 -1.12 -0.63
CA HIS A 341 -6.37 0.21 -1.22
C HIS A 341 -7.03 1.36 -0.43
N GLY A 342 -7.47 1.12 0.80
CA GLY A 342 -8.30 2.05 1.56
C GLY A 342 -9.76 2.05 1.12
N ASN A 343 -10.29 0.96 0.57
CA ASN A 343 -11.71 0.80 0.32
C ASN A 343 -12.52 0.86 1.62
N ARG A 344 -13.82 1.14 1.52
CA ARG A 344 -14.72 1.41 2.65
C ARG A 344 -14.83 0.28 3.66
N ASP A 345 -14.62 -0.96 3.21
CA ASP A 345 -14.67 -2.18 4.01
C ASP A 345 -13.36 -2.51 4.74
N SER A 346 -12.33 -1.66 4.61
CA SER A 346 -11.03 -1.83 5.25
C SER A 346 -10.67 -0.68 6.18
N THR A 347 -9.52 -0.78 6.83
CA THR A 347 -8.91 0.22 7.72
C THR A 347 -9.87 0.57 8.86
N ASN A 348 -10.28 -0.44 9.62
CA ASN A 348 -11.17 -0.27 10.75
C ASN A 348 -10.48 0.46 11.93
N GLU A 349 -11.24 0.75 12.99
CA GLU A 349 -10.70 1.45 14.14
C GLU A 349 -9.65 0.64 14.90
N ASN A 350 -9.81 -0.70 14.96
CA ASN A 350 -8.92 -1.57 15.72
C ASN A 350 -7.53 -1.64 15.09
N ILE A 351 -7.44 -1.74 13.75
CA ILE A 351 -6.14 -1.77 13.09
C ILE A 351 -5.37 -0.46 13.32
N LEU A 352 -6.05 0.69 13.27
CA LEU A 352 -5.42 1.98 13.53
C LEU A 352 -5.00 2.15 15.00
N ARG A 353 -5.81 1.68 15.98
CA ARG A 353 -5.49 1.71 17.40
C ARG A 353 -4.31 0.82 17.75
N ASN A 354 -4.20 -0.35 17.12
CA ASN A 354 -3.18 -1.34 17.43
C ASN A 354 -1.86 -1.07 16.69
N LEU A 355 -1.91 -0.72 15.41
CA LEU A 355 -0.71 -0.49 14.60
C LEU A 355 -0.11 0.90 14.80
N GLN A 356 -0.92 1.93 15.02
CA GLN A 356 -0.49 3.32 15.24
C GLN A 356 0.59 3.80 14.25
N PRO A 357 0.44 3.62 12.94
CA PRO A 357 1.51 3.86 11.98
C PRO A 357 1.95 5.33 11.96
N ARG A 358 3.28 5.58 11.87
CA ARG A 358 3.83 6.92 11.63
C ARG A 358 3.67 7.32 10.17
N VAL A 359 3.85 6.35 9.27
CA VAL A 359 3.68 6.50 7.83
C VAL A 359 2.65 5.48 7.34
N ILE A 360 1.74 5.95 6.49
CA ILE A 360 0.74 5.12 5.81
C ILE A 360 0.99 5.27 4.32
N VAL A 361 1.16 4.16 3.61
CA VAL A 361 1.23 4.14 2.15
C VAL A 361 -0.06 3.56 1.59
N GLN A 362 -0.56 4.15 0.52
CA GLN A 362 -1.79 3.75 -0.14
C GLN A 362 -1.51 3.50 -1.63
N GLU A 363 -1.59 2.26 -2.07
CA GLU A 363 -1.47 1.86 -3.47
C GLU A 363 -2.85 1.94 -4.13
N ASN A 364 -3.12 3.06 -4.80
CA ASN A 364 -4.40 3.34 -5.45
C ASN A 364 -4.31 3.15 -6.96
N TRP A 365 -5.39 2.68 -7.56
CA TRP A 365 -5.49 2.53 -9.01
C TRP A 365 -6.89 2.85 -9.55
N LEU A 366 -7.87 3.07 -8.67
CA LEU A 366 -9.28 3.19 -9.00
C LEU A 366 -9.96 4.30 -8.18
N SER A 367 -10.87 5.08 -8.75
CA SER A 367 -11.85 5.82 -7.98
C SER A 367 -12.91 4.84 -7.44
N PRO A 368 -13.37 4.91 -6.22
CA PRO A 368 -13.23 5.87 -5.14
C PRO A 368 -12.27 5.41 -4.02
N GLN A 369 -11.07 5.02 -4.37
CA GLN A 369 -10.01 4.74 -3.39
C GLN A 369 -9.29 6.06 -3.04
N PRO A 370 -9.23 6.47 -1.73
CA PRO A 370 -9.83 5.82 -0.55
C PRO A 370 -11.32 6.12 -0.40
N GLY A 371 -12.00 5.36 0.47
CA GLY A 371 -13.31 5.74 1.00
C GLY A 371 -13.22 6.95 1.94
N GLU A 372 -14.24 7.80 1.97
CA GLU A 372 -14.30 8.96 2.88
C GLU A 372 -14.17 8.52 4.35
N GLU A 373 -14.83 7.42 4.71
CA GLU A 373 -14.81 6.88 6.07
C GLU A 373 -13.42 6.43 6.49
N VAL A 374 -12.62 5.90 5.56
CA VAL A 374 -11.24 5.50 5.79
C VAL A 374 -10.38 6.73 6.09
N VAL A 375 -10.52 7.80 5.30
CA VAL A 375 -9.79 9.05 5.54
C VAL A 375 -10.15 9.65 6.89
N ASN A 376 -11.44 9.65 7.24
CA ASN A 376 -11.92 10.15 8.54
C ASN A 376 -11.32 9.34 9.71
N ARG A 377 -11.28 8.00 9.60
CA ARG A 377 -10.62 7.15 10.60
C ARG A 377 -9.11 7.41 10.67
N MET A 378 -8.42 7.47 9.53
CA MET A 378 -6.98 7.80 9.50
C MET A 378 -6.67 9.16 10.13
N ALA A 379 -7.49 10.18 9.91
CA ALA A 379 -7.30 11.51 10.47
C ALA A 379 -7.64 11.61 11.96
N SER A 380 -8.38 10.65 12.53
CA SER A 380 -8.87 10.69 13.90
C SER A 380 -7.77 10.57 14.96
N LYS A 381 -7.54 11.65 15.70
CA LYS A 381 -6.65 11.64 16.89
C LYS A 381 -7.22 10.86 18.06
N GLY A 382 -8.53 10.56 18.04
CA GLY A 382 -9.18 9.71 19.04
C GLY A 382 -8.85 8.22 18.91
N LEU A 383 -8.42 7.78 17.73
CA LEU A 383 -7.98 6.40 17.51
C LEU A 383 -6.54 6.20 18.00
N TYR A 384 -5.63 7.08 17.62
CA TYR A 384 -4.30 7.21 18.21
C TYR A 384 -3.81 8.66 18.01
N PRO A 385 -2.98 9.20 18.93
CA PRO A 385 -2.64 10.63 18.92
C PRO A 385 -1.84 11.07 17.68
N GLY A 386 -1.18 10.15 16.98
CA GLY A 386 -0.28 10.44 15.86
C GLY A 386 1.13 10.80 16.33
N PRO A 387 1.95 11.46 15.50
CA PRO A 387 1.66 11.97 14.17
C PRO A 387 1.53 10.89 13.12
N ARG A 388 0.94 11.25 11.95
CA ARG A 388 0.79 10.36 10.79
C ARG A 388 0.94 11.13 9.49
N ASP A 389 1.65 10.54 8.54
CA ASP A 389 1.83 11.07 7.20
C ASP A 389 1.36 10.01 6.20
N VAL A 390 0.44 10.37 5.29
CA VAL A 390 -0.13 9.46 4.28
C VAL A 390 0.47 9.79 2.92
N PHE A 391 0.89 8.76 2.20
CA PHE A 391 1.45 8.84 0.86
C PHE A 391 0.65 7.94 -0.07
N SER A 392 0.08 8.50 -1.13
CA SER A 392 -0.68 7.74 -2.11
C SER A 392 0.06 7.65 -3.42
N THR A 393 0.03 6.49 -4.08
CA THR A 393 0.57 6.29 -5.43
C THR A 393 -0.29 6.91 -6.52
N GLY A 394 -1.55 7.20 -6.22
CA GLY A 394 -2.48 7.88 -7.10
C GLY A 394 -3.69 8.39 -6.34
N MET A 395 -4.38 9.39 -6.90
CA MET A 395 -5.60 9.94 -6.31
C MET A 395 -6.46 10.56 -7.40
N SER A 396 -7.74 10.20 -7.44
CA SER A 396 -8.66 10.87 -8.37
C SER A 396 -8.99 12.29 -7.89
N PRO A 397 -9.09 13.25 -8.80
CA PRO A 397 -9.58 14.58 -8.45
C PRO A 397 -10.96 14.54 -7.77
N GLU A 398 -11.84 13.67 -8.26
CA GLU A 398 -13.20 13.52 -7.73
C GLU A 398 -13.19 13.03 -6.27
N SER A 399 -12.30 12.09 -5.90
CA SER A 399 -12.16 11.66 -4.50
C SER A 399 -11.69 12.82 -3.61
N ARG A 400 -10.77 13.65 -4.07
CA ARG A 400 -10.32 14.84 -3.34
C ARG A 400 -11.44 15.85 -3.15
N ASP A 401 -12.24 16.10 -4.19
CA ASP A 401 -13.35 17.06 -4.12
C ASP A 401 -14.45 16.58 -3.17
N VAL A 402 -14.76 15.28 -3.17
CA VAL A 402 -15.81 14.70 -2.32
C VAL A 402 -15.36 14.62 -0.86
N ILE A 403 -14.14 14.15 -0.58
CA ILE A 403 -13.63 13.95 0.79
C ILE A 403 -13.24 15.31 1.40
N GLY A 404 -12.71 16.22 0.58
CA GLY A 404 -12.45 17.59 0.96
C GLY A 404 -11.17 17.80 1.80
N PRO A 405 -11.09 18.96 2.51
CA PRO A 405 -9.85 19.47 3.10
C PRO A 405 -9.25 18.62 4.21
N ILE A 406 -9.99 17.66 4.78
CA ILE A 406 -9.47 16.74 5.79
C ILE A 406 -8.28 15.95 5.28
N MET A 407 -8.26 15.64 3.97
CA MET A 407 -7.13 14.96 3.34
C MET A 407 -5.82 15.73 3.50
N ASP A 408 -5.84 17.05 3.31
CA ASP A 408 -4.65 17.89 3.37
C ASP A 408 -4.02 17.93 4.77
N THR A 409 -4.75 17.49 5.80
CA THR A 409 -4.23 17.41 7.17
C THR A 409 -3.27 16.23 7.38
N ILE A 410 -3.39 15.16 6.57
CA ILE A 410 -2.60 13.93 6.73
C ILE A 410 -1.84 13.52 5.47
N TYR A 411 -2.35 13.81 4.25
CA TYR A 411 -1.68 13.43 3.01
C TYR A 411 -0.47 14.32 2.69
N LYS A 412 0.66 13.70 2.34
CA LYS A 412 1.91 14.33 1.92
C LYS A 412 2.13 14.23 0.41
N SER A 413 1.56 13.20 -0.23
CA SER A 413 1.52 13.05 -1.68
C SER A 413 0.20 12.44 -2.14
N TYR A 414 -0.19 12.77 -3.36
CA TYR A 414 -1.41 12.29 -4.03
C TYR A 414 -1.07 11.53 -5.33
N GLY A 415 0.18 11.13 -5.52
CA GLY A 415 0.66 10.39 -6.67
C GLY A 415 2.18 10.26 -6.67
N GLY A 416 2.68 9.38 -7.51
CA GLY A 416 4.09 9.04 -7.65
C GLY A 416 4.45 7.68 -7.04
N ASN A 417 5.62 7.14 -7.39
CA ASN A 417 6.12 5.96 -6.71
C ASN A 417 6.58 6.36 -5.30
N VAL A 418 6.22 5.59 -4.28
CA VAL A 418 6.59 5.88 -2.89
C VAL A 418 7.67 4.92 -2.44
N VAL A 419 8.82 5.44 -2.00
CA VAL A 419 9.94 4.61 -1.56
C VAL A 419 10.25 4.86 -0.11
N ILE A 420 10.23 3.81 0.70
CA ILE A 420 10.71 3.81 2.08
C ILE A 420 12.16 3.33 2.05
N ARG A 421 13.08 4.17 2.52
CA ARG A 421 14.50 3.87 2.64
C ARG A 421 14.89 3.80 4.10
N VAL A 422 15.16 2.60 4.61
CA VAL A 422 15.53 2.36 6.00
C VAL A 422 17.06 2.33 6.11
N ALA A 423 17.60 3.09 7.05
CA ALA A 423 19.04 3.13 7.31
C ALA A 423 19.56 1.79 7.88
N PRO A 424 20.87 1.50 7.75
CA PRO A 424 21.44 0.30 8.32
C PRO A 424 21.19 0.19 9.83
N GLY A 425 20.71 -0.98 10.26
CA GLY A 425 20.32 -1.23 11.65
C GLY A 425 18.87 -0.88 11.99
N GLY A 426 18.17 -0.13 11.13
CA GLY A 426 16.72 0.10 11.27
C GLY A 426 16.33 1.14 12.32
N ASP A 427 17.23 2.05 12.74
CA ASP A 427 16.92 3.08 13.74
C ASP A 427 16.15 4.28 13.17
N GLU A 428 16.27 4.52 11.85
CA GLU A 428 15.61 5.62 11.16
C GLU A 428 15.31 5.27 9.69
N TYR A 429 14.35 5.98 9.11
CA TYR A 429 13.97 5.82 7.71
C TYR A 429 13.52 7.13 7.07
N GLU A 430 13.54 7.16 5.75
CA GLU A 430 13.11 8.27 4.91
C GLU A 430 12.05 7.81 3.95
N VAL A 431 11.21 8.75 3.50
CA VAL A 431 10.21 8.53 2.47
C VAL A 431 10.52 9.43 1.28
N TYR A 432 10.64 8.82 0.10
CA TYR A 432 10.80 9.50 -1.18
C TYR A 432 9.55 9.33 -2.02
N VAL A 433 9.13 10.39 -2.68
CA VAL A 433 8.12 10.34 -3.72
C VAL A 433 8.83 10.57 -5.05
N LEU A 434 8.74 9.59 -5.96
CA LEU A 434 9.37 9.67 -7.27
C LEU A 434 8.32 9.98 -8.33
N ASN A 435 8.71 10.71 -9.36
CA ASN A 435 7.89 10.95 -10.54
C ASN A 435 7.47 9.62 -11.19
N ASP A 436 6.19 9.44 -11.46
CA ASP A 436 5.64 8.26 -12.12
C ASP A 436 5.19 8.51 -13.58
N ALA A 437 5.37 9.74 -14.07
CA ALA A 437 4.96 10.14 -15.42
C ALA A 437 6.03 9.81 -16.48
N ASP A 438 7.25 9.46 -16.09
CA ASP A 438 8.33 9.09 -17.01
C ASP A 438 9.32 8.08 -16.38
N LYS A 439 10.19 7.53 -17.23
CA LYS A 439 11.17 6.49 -16.84
C LYS A 439 12.34 6.99 -15.99
N ARG A 440 12.55 8.30 -15.87
CA ARG A 440 13.66 8.88 -15.08
C ARG A 440 13.40 8.70 -13.59
N ARG A 441 12.14 8.73 -13.17
CA ARG A 441 11.69 8.53 -11.79
C ARG A 441 12.46 9.41 -10.81
N GLU A 442 12.63 10.69 -11.20
CA GLU A 442 13.29 11.71 -10.39
C GLU A 442 12.56 11.92 -9.06
N ILE A 443 13.29 12.30 -8.02
CA ILE A 443 12.73 12.65 -6.72
C ILE A 443 11.87 13.90 -6.85
N VAL A 444 10.59 13.80 -6.54
CA VAL A 444 9.66 14.93 -6.46
C VAL A 444 9.66 15.53 -5.05
N LYS A 445 9.70 14.65 -4.02
CA LYS A 445 9.69 15.04 -2.60
C LYS A 445 10.47 14.04 -1.77
N ARG A 446 11.04 14.53 -0.65
CA ARG A 446 11.71 13.73 0.39
C ARG A 446 11.19 14.14 1.76
N PHE A 447 10.99 13.18 2.64
CA PHE A 447 10.48 13.37 4.00
C PHE A 447 11.31 12.54 4.99
N GLY A 448 11.43 13.04 6.20
CA GLY A 448 12.21 12.41 7.25
C GLY A 448 13.55 13.11 7.48
N PRO A 449 14.54 12.49 8.16
CA PRO A 449 14.42 11.13 8.68
C PRO A 449 13.34 11.01 9.75
N TYR A 450 12.67 9.87 9.77
CA TYR A 450 11.75 9.47 10.82
C TYR A 450 12.46 8.49 11.77
N PRO A 451 12.41 8.67 13.09
CA PRO A 451 12.91 7.66 14.02
C PRO A 451 11.99 6.44 13.99
N SER A 452 12.57 5.25 14.00
CA SER A 452 11.85 3.99 14.20
C SER A 452 11.44 3.83 15.67
N LYS A 453 10.35 3.12 15.95
CA LYS A 453 9.73 2.97 17.29
C LYS A 453 10.48 2.00 18.19
#